data_cba97b616786c4812f836fa8a58c5cbb
#
_entry.id   cba97b616786c4812f836fa8a58c5cbb
#
_cell.length_a   1.000
_cell.length_b   1.000
_cell.length_c   1.000
_cell.angle_alpha   90.00
_cell.angle_beta   90.00
_cell.angle_gamma   90.00
#
_symmetry.space_group_name_H-M   'P 1'
#
loop_
_entity.id
_entity.type
_entity.pdbx_description
1 polymer ?
#
loop_
_entity_poly.entity_id
_entity_poly.type
_entity_poly.pdbx_seq_one_letter_code
_entity_poly.pdbx_strand_id
1 'polypeptide(L)'
;ELRAVLAGGKEPEFGQAPDIQHIPGLNASQVAAIRETLAARDVAVIHGPPGTGKTTTIVQAVKVLCQTENTVLVCAPSNAAVDLLTERLAAQGLFVVRIGNISRVDESIISHTLEALAAAHPESKNVKKVRIQAAESRRQARRFRRQFGSEERSERRQLLEEASQLAAW
;
A
#
# COMPACT_ATOMS: atom_id res chain seq x y z
N GLU A 1 -1.82 0.57 -22.64
CA GLU A 1 -0.54 1.12 -23.10
C GLU A 1 0.63 0.29 -22.55
N LEU A 2 0.79 0.13 -21.24
CA LEU A 2 1.85 -0.69 -20.62
C LEU A 2 1.89 -2.15 -21.14
N ARG A 3 0.70 -2.77 -21.39
CA ARG A 3 0.63 -4.13 -21.95
C ARG A 3 1.31 -4.25 -23.30
N ALA A 4 1.23 -3.23 -24.16
CA ALA A 4 1.86 -3.23 -25.48
C ALA A 4 3.40 -3.15 -25.34
N VAL A 5 3.90 -2.37 -24.39
CA VAL A 5 5.34 -2.29 -24.09
C VAL A 5 5.85 -3.64 -23.57
N LEU A 6 5.18 -4.24 -22.59
CA LEU A 6 5.57 -5.54 -22.02
C LEU A 6 5.49 -6.70 -23.02
N ALA A 7 4.60 -6.61 -24.02
CA ALA A 7 4.48 -7.59 -25.10
C ALA A 7 5.41 -7.32 -26.28
N GLY A 8 6.25 -6.29 -26.23
CA GLY A 8 7.17 -5.93 -27.32
C GLY A 8 6.49 -5.29 -28.54
N GLY A 9 5.23 -4.88 -28.41
CA GLY A 9 4.48 -4.19 -29.48
C GLY A 9 4.69 -2.67 -29.52
N LYS A 10 5.31 -2.10 -28.50
CA LYS A 10 5.66 -0.68 -28.39
C LYS A 10 6.98 -0.58 -27.62
N GLU A 11 7.86 0.33 -28.02
CA GLU A 11 9.06 0.62 -27.26
C GLU A 11 8.74 1.44 -25.99
N PRO A 12 9.48 1.23 -24.88
CA PRO A 12 9.28 2.01 -23.67
C PRO A 12 9.69 3.46 -23.87
N GLU A 13 8.93 4.37 -23.25
CA GLU A 13 9.20 5.80 -23.32
C GLU A 13 10.03 6.26 -22.12
N PHE A 14 10.99 7.15 -22.36
CA PHE A 14 11.79 7.79 -21.34
C PHE A 14 11.64 9.31 -21.40
N GLY A 15 11.56 9.93 -20.25
CA GLY A 15 11.63 11.38 -20.10
C GLY A 15 13.06 11.85 -19.90
N GLN A 16 13.20 13.10 -19.46
CA GLN A 16 14.51 13.62 -19.07
C GLN A 16 14.96 13.00 -17.75
N ALA A 17 16.15 12.39 -17.75
CA ALA A 17 16.72 11.85 -16.53
C ALA A 17 17.06 12.99 -15.55
N PRO A 18 16.77 12.84 -14.25
CA PRO A 18 17.12 13.84 -13.25
C PRO A 18 18.65 13.97 -13.12
N ASP A 19 19.12 15.18 -12.80
CA ASP A 19 20.56 15.43 -12.60
C ASP A 19 21.00 14.97 -11.21
N ILE A 20 21.10 13.65 -11.03
CA ILE A 20 21.60 13.02 -9.80
C ILE A 20 23.03 12.54 -10.08
N GLN A 21 24.02 13.25 -9.55
CA GLN A 21 25.44 12.95 -9.77
C GLN A 21 25.95 11.89 -8.76
N HIS A 22 25.42 11.92 -7.54
CA HIS A 22 25.92 11.08 -6.46
C HIS A 22 24.81 10.71 -5.47
N ILE A 23 24.78 9.46 -5.03
CA ILE A 23 23.98 8.98 -3.90
C ILE A 23 24.94 8.28 -2.93
N PRO A 24 25.01 8.70 -1.66
CA PRO A 24 25.92 8.09 -0.67
C PRO A 24 25.73 6.57 -0.57
N GLY A 25 26.84 5.84 -0.61
CA GLY A 25 26.84 4.38 -0.52
C GLY A 25 26.51 3.63 -1.83
N LEU A 26 26.34 4.33 -2.96
CA LEU A 26 26.16 3.74 -4.27
C LEU A 26 27.37 4.02 -5.19
N ASN A 27 27.66 3.07 -6.06
CA ASN A 27 28.64 3.25 -7.15
C ASN A 27 27.99 3.92 -8.38
N ALA A 28 28.82 4.32 -9.34
CA ALA A 28 28.35 5.04 -10.54
C ALA A 28 27.33 4.26 -11.37
N SER A 29 27.47 2.93 -11.50
CA SER A 29 26.51 2.09 -12.24
C SER A 29 25.16 2.02 -11.54
N GLN A 30 25.14 1.97 -10.22
CA GLN A 30 23.91 1.97 -9.42
C GLN A 30 23.20 3.33 -9.50
N VAL A 31 23.95 4.43 -9.45
CA VAL A 31 23.38 5.78 -9.64
C VAL A 31 22.80 5.93 -11.05
N ALA A 32 23.51 5.46 -12.08
CA ALA A 32 23.01 5.46 -13.46
C ALA A 32 21.71 4.65 -13.57
N ALA A 33 21.63 3.46 -12.98
CA ALA A 33 20.41 2.64 -12.98
C ALA A 33 19.21 3.36 -12.31
N ILE A 34 19.44 4.11 -11.23
CA ILE A 34 18.40 4.93 -10.59
C ILE A 34 17.95 6.05 -11.53
N ARG A 35 18.88 6.77 -12.15
CA ARG A 35 18.55 7.84 -13.11
C ARG A 35 17.68 7.34 -14.25
N GLU A 36 18.03 6.21 -14.85
CA GLU A 36 17.25 5.56 -15.91
C GLU A 36 15.85 5.14 -15.42
N THR A 37 15.77 4.58 -14.20
CA THR A 37 14.49 4.22 -13.59
C THR A 37 13.57 5.44 -13.40
N LEU A 38 14.14 6.57 -12.95
CA LEU A 38 13.38 7.81 -12.74
C LEU A 38 13.00 8.51 -14.05
N ALA A 39 13.73 8.27 -15.12
CA ALA A 39 13.42 8.77 -16.45
C ALA A 39 12.34 7.94 -17.16
N ALA A 40 12.14 6.68 -16.78
CA ALA A 40 11.20 5.79 -17.43
C ALA A 40 9.75 6.25 -17.19
N ARG A 41 8.96 6.33 -18.26
CA ARG A 41 7.52 6.63 -18.21
C ARG A 41 6.66 5.37 -18.09
N ASP A 42 7.15 4.26 -18.62
CA ASP A 42 6.43 3.00 -18.68
C ASP A 42 7.12 1.93 -17.83
N VAL A 43 8.34 1.54 -18.21
CA VAL A 43 9.08 0.46 -17.59
C VAL A 43 10.60 0.70 -17.67
N ALA A 44 11.28 0.34 -16.59
CA ALA A 44 12.74 0.22 -16.56
C ALA A 44 13.10 -1.15 -15.97
N VAL A 45 14.16 -1.77 -16.50
CA VAL A 45 14.66 -3.07 -16.04
C VAL A 45 16.07 -2.92 -15.51
N ILE A 46 16.24 -3.18 -14.21
CA ILE A 46 17.57 -3.24 -13.60
C ILE A 46 18.03 -4.69 -13.53
N HIS A 47 19.01 -5.04 -14.37
CA HIS A 47 19.63 -6.36 -14.36
C HIS A 47 20.99 -6.32 -13.68
N GLY A 48 21.34 -7.38 -12.96
CA GLY A 48 22.67 -7.54 -12.35
C GLY A 48 22.85 -8.90 -11.69
N PRO A 49 24.07 -9.46 -11.65
CA PRO A 49 24.39 -10.69 -10.96
C PRO A 49 24.05 -10.66 -9.46
N PRO A 50 24.01 -11.82 -8.77
CA PRO A 50 23.94 -11.85 -7.32
C PRO A 50 25.09 -11.06 -6.67
N GLY A 51 24.79 -10.37 -5.56
CA GLY A 51 25.81 -9.59 -4.82
C GLY A 51 26.12 -8.17 -5.35
N THR A 52 25.55 -7.75 -6.48
CA THR A 52 25.80 -6.41 -7.06
C THR A 52 25.07 -5.26 -6.35
N GLY A 53 24.37 -5.53 -5.25
CA GLY A 53 23.66 -4.50 -4.48
C GLY A 53 22.31 -4.08 -5.06
N LYS A 54 21.63 -4.93 -5.87
CA LYS A 54 20.31 -4.62 -6.45
C LYS A 54 19.30 -4.15 -5.40
N THR A 55 19.21 -4.83 -4.26
CA THR A 55 18.29 -4.45 -3.19
C THR A 55 18.60 -3.06 -2.64
N THR A 56 19.87 -2.74 -2.46
CA THR A 56 20.32 -1.41 -2.01
C THR A 56 19.96 -0.35 -3.05
N THR A 57 20.17 -0.65 -4.34
CA THR A 57 19.81 0.24 -5.46
C THR A 57 18.30 0.50 -5.48
N ILE A 58 17.46 -0.56 -5.35
CA ILE A 58 15.99 -0.43 -5.33
C ILE A 58 15.54 0.42 -4.13
N VAL A 59 16.09 0.19 -2.94
CA VAL A 59 15.74 0.97 -1.73
C VAL A 59 16.04 2.45 -1.93
N GLN A 60 17.19 2.79 -2.51
CA GLN A 60 17.54 4.18 -2.81
C GLN A 60 16.67 4.77 -3.94
N ALA A 61 16.36 3.99 -4.97
CA ALA A 61 15.44 4.42 -6.02
C ALA A 61 14.04 4.76 -5.45
N VAL A 62 13.49 3.90 -4.60
CA VAL A 62 12.20 4.14 -3.93
C VAL A 62 12.28 5.40 -3.05
N LYS A 63 13.38 5.59 -2.31
CA LYS A 63 13.57 6.80 -1.49
C LYS A 63 13.54 8.09 -2.31
N VAL A 64 14.14 8.07 -3.50
CA VAL A 64 14.09 9.23 -4.41
C VAL A 64 12.68 9.39 -5.00
N LEU A 65 12.04 8.30 -5.46
CA LEU A 65 10.68 8.32 -5.99
C LEU A 65 9.67 8.92 -4.99
N CYS A 66 9.77 8.57 -3.71
CA CYS A 66 8.90 9.10 -2.65
C CYS A 66 9.06 10.63 -2.41
N GLN A 67 10.00 11.30 -3.07
CA GLN A 67 10.08 12.77 -3.02
C GLN A 67 9.09 13.43 -4.01
N THR A 68 8.70 12.72 -5.06
CA THR A 68 7.80 13.21 -6.12
C THR A 68 6.49 12.45 -6.18
N GLU A 69 6.50 11.17 -5.81
CA GLU A 69 5.34 10.30 -5.86
C GLU A 69 4.66 10.17 -4.49
N ASN A 70 3.33 10.29 -4.48
CA ASN A 70 2.54 10.15 -3.26
C ASN A 70 2.48 8.71 -2.75
N THR A 71 2.60 7.73 -3.64
CA THR A 71 2.50 6.30 -3.32
C THR A 71 3.38 5.48 -4.25
N VAL A 72 4.20 4.62 -3.67
CA VAL A 72 5.05 3.67 -4.41
C VAL A 72 4.70 2.26 -3.96
N LEU A 73 4.34 1.39 -4.89
CA LEU A 73 4.07 -0.02 -4.64
C LEU A 73 5.34 -0.84 -4.89
N VAL A 74 5.81 -1.54 -3.86
CA VAL A 74 6.97 -2.43 -3.95
C VAL A 74 6.52 -3.88 -3.78
N CYS A 75 6.83 -4.72 -4.75
CA CYS A 75 6.45 -6.13 -4.75
C CYS A 75 7.67 -7.04 -4.81
N ALA A 76 7.56 -8.22 -4.21
CA ALA A 76 8.57 -9.27 -4.30
C ALA A 76 7.92 -10.67 -4.34
N PRO A 77 8.62 -11.69 -4.89
CA PRO A 77 8.04 -13.02 -5.09
C PRO A 77 7.91 -13.84 -3.79
N SER A 78 8.54 -13.43 -2.68
CA SER A 78 8.48 -14.15 -1.40
C SER A 78 8.22 -13.20 -0.24
N ASN A 79 7.58 -13.71 0.83
CA ASN A 79 7.36 -12.94 2.05
C ASN A 79 8.68 -12.45 2.66
N ALA A 80 9.70 -13.29 2.74
CA ALA A 80 11.02 -12.91 3.27
C ALA A 80 11.65 -11.73 2.49
N ALA A 81 11.47 -11.68 1.16
CA ALA A 81 11.97 -10.56 0.36
C ALA A 81 11.15 -9.28 0.59
N VAL A 82 9.82 -9.39 0.77
CA VAL A 82 8.97 -8.25 1.14
C VAL A 82 9.36 -7.74 2.52
N ASP A 83 9.57 -8.63 3.48
CA ASP A 83 9.91 -8.29 4.87
C ASP A 83 11.28 -7.57 4.91
N LEU A 84 12.29 -8.07 4.20
CA LEU A 84 13.59 -7.42 4.06
C LEU A 84 13.48 -6.02 3.43
N LEU A 85 12.65 -5.87 2.39
CA LEU A 85 12.44 -4.56 1.76
C LEU A 85 11.71 -3.61 2.71
N THR A 86 10.72 -4.08 3.46
CA THR A 86 9.99 -3.31 4.47
C THR A 86 10.96 -2.76 5.52
N GLU A 87 11.80 -3.62 6.10
CA GLU A 87 12.82 -3.24 7.08
C GLU A 87 13.77 -2.18 6.52
N ARG A 88 14.33 -2.42 5.32
CA ARG A 88 15.30 -1.52 4.72
C ARG A 88 14.70 -0.17 4.32
N LEU A 89 13.47 -0.13 3.84
CA LEU A 89 12.78 1.11 3.50
C LEU A 89 12.43 1.90 4.75
N ALA A 90 11.94 1.22 5.81
CA ALA A 90 11.68 1.85 7.11
C ALA A 90 12.95 2.43 7.73
N ALA A 91 14.09 1.73 7.63
CA ALA A 91 15.39 2.22 8.08
C ALA A 91 15.88 3.49 7.34
N GLN A 92 15.35 3.75 6.14
CA GLN A 92 15.56 5.03 5.41
C GLN A 92 14.62 6.16 5.86
N GLY A 93 13.79 5.94 6.87
CA GLY A 93 12.82 6.91 7.40
C GLY A 93 11.55 7.03 6.55
N LEU A 94 11.28 6.09 5.66
CA LEU A 94 10.05 6.07 4.87
C LEU A 94 8.88 5.50 5.68
N PHE A 95 7.68 6.03 5.45
CA PHE A 95 6.46 5.44 5.96
C PHE A 95 6.09 4.22 5.09
N VAL A 96 6.18 3.03 5.67
CA VAL A 96 5.99 1.77 4.95
C VAL A 96 4.79 1.01 5.51
N VAL A 97 3.90 0.56 4.62
CA VAL A 97 2.77 -0.31 4.95
C VAL A 97 2.99 -1.68 4.31
N ARG A 98 3.21 -2.69 5.13
CA ARG A 98 3.35 -4.08 4.69
C ARG A 98 1.97 -4.71 4.53
N ILE A 99 1.63 -5.11 3.30
CA ILE A 99 0.36 -5.75 2.95
C ILE A 99 0.59 -7.24 2.70
N GLY A 100 -0.28 -8.10 3.25
CA GLY A 100 -0.26 -9.55 3.04
C GLY A 100 -0.66 -10.32 4.30
N ASN A 101 -0.48 -11.64 4.27
CA ASN A 101 -0.89 -12.49 5.40
C ASN A 101 0.01 -12.28 6.62
N ILE A 102 -0.56 -11.78 7.71
CA ILE A 102 0.15 -11.46 8.96
C ILE A 102 0.82 -12.69 9.61
N SER A 103 0.27 -13.90 9.45
CA SER A 103 0.85 -15.12 10.03
C SER A 103 2.18 -15.56 9.37
N ARG A 104 2.61 -14.86 8.32
CA ARG A 104 3.87 -15.10 7.59
C ARG A 104 4.80 -13.89 7.63
N VAL A 105 4.55 -12.94 8.51
CA VAL A 105 5.34 -11.72 8.68
C VAL A 105 6.38 -11.97 9.78
N ASP A 106 7.59 -11.48 9.59
CA ASP A 106 8.63 -11.48 10.61
C ASP A 106 8.22 -10.59 11.79
N GLU A 107 8.52 -11.03 13.02
CA GLU A 107 8.14 -10.30 14.24
C GLU A 107 8.71 -8.88 14.28
N SER A 108 9.89 -8.67 13.71
CA SER A 108 10.58 -7.37 13.68
C SER A 108 9.83 -6.29 12.89
N ILE A 109 8.97 -6.70 11.95
CA ILE A 109 8.24 -5.77 11.06
C ILE A 109 6.72 -5.79 11.24
N ILE A 110 6.20 -6.51 12.25
CA ILE A 110 4.76 -6.54 12.56
C ILE A 110 4.19 -5.13 12.71
N SER A 111 4.93 -4.19 13.29
CA SER A 111 4.52 -2.79 13.45
C SER A 111 4.25 -2.06 12.13
N HIS A 112 4.78 -2.55 11.02
CA HIS A 112 4.56 -2.02 9.67
C HIS A 112 3.38 -2.67 8.94
N THR A 113 2.71 -3.66 9.53
CA THR A 113 1.52 -4.27 8.91
C THR A 113 0.34 -3.30 8.92
N LEU A 114 -0.53 -3.44 7.92
CA LEU A 114 -1.74 -2.62 7.82
C LEU A 114 -2.59 -2.72 9.09
N GLU A 115 -2.71 -3.93 9.66
CA GLU A 115 -3.47 -4.21 10.87
C GLU A 115 -2.89 -3.50 12.10
N ALA A 116 -1.57 -3.55 12.28
CA ALA A 116 -0.90 -2.88 13.39
C ALA A 116 -0.98 -1.36 13.27
N LEU A 117 -0.76 -0.81 12.09
CA LEU A 117 -0.86 0.63 11.83
C LEU A 117 -2.30 1.13 12.02
N ALA A 118 -3.30 0.38 11.54
CA ALA A 118 -4.70 0.70 11.76
C ALA A 118 -5.09 0.64 13.23
N ALA A 119 -4.57 -0.34 13.99
CA ALA A 119 -4.82 -0.45 15.43
C ALA A 119 -4.16 0.70 16.23
N ALA A 120 -2.98 1.16 15.80
CA ALA A 120 -2.24 2.25 16.44
C ALA A 120 -2.81 3.64 16.10
N HIS A 121 -3.65 3.75 15.07
CA HIS A 121 -4.22 5.03 14.68
C HIS A 121 -5.12 5.61 15.78
N PRO A 122 -5.03 6.92 16.11
CA PRO A 122 -5.83 7.56 17.17
C PRO A 122 -7.34 7.32 17.02
N GLU A 123 -7.84 7.35 15.78
CA GLU A 123 -9.26 7.15 15.45
C GLU A 123 -9.72 5.68 15.47
N SER A 124 -8.82 4.71 15.67
CA SER A 124 -9.15 3.28 15.64
C SER A 124 -10.27 2.90 16.61
N LYS A 125 -10.28 3.54 17.80
CA LYS A 125 -11.32 3.35 18.82
C LYS A 125 -12.68 3.88 18.35
N ASN A 126 -12.70 5.01 17.66
CA ASN A 126 -13.90 5.63 17.11
C ASN A 126 -14.46 4.80 15.97
N VAL A 127 -13.63 4.38 15.03
CA VAL A 127 -14.00 3.47 13.94
C VAL A 127 -14.59 2.16 14.48
N LYS A 128 -13.99 1.59 15.53
CA LYS A 128 -14.50 0.36 16.18
C LYS A 128 -15.89 0.59 16.80
N LYS A 129 -16.11 1.72 17.49
CA LYS A 129 -17.41 2.08 18.07
C LYS A 129 -18.47 2.23 16.97
N VAL A 130 -18.16 2.97 15.91
CA VAL A 130 -19.05 3.20 14.77
C VAL A 130 -19.43 1.88 14.10
N ARG A 131 -18.47 0.97 13.89
CA ARG A 131 -18.73 -0.37 13.34
C ARG A 131 -19.66 -1.21 14.22
N ILE A 132 -19.48 -1.16 15.55
CA ILE A 132 -20.34 -1.85 16.52
C ILE A 132 -21.77 -1.28 16.43
N GLN A 133 -21.93 0.04 16.45
CA GLN A 133 -23.24 0.68 16.31
C GLN A 133 -23.95 0.31 15.00
N ALA A 134 -23.23 0.38 13.87
CA ALA A 134 -23.76 -0.02 12.58
C ALA A 134 -24.21 -1.50 12.56
N ALA A 135 -23.45 -2.39 13.21
CA ALA A 135 -23.82 -3.80 13.32
C ALA A 135 -25.06 -4.01 14.21
N GLU A 136 -25.18 -3.24 15.30
CA GLU A 136 -26.34 -3.28 16.20
C GLU A 136 -27.61 -2.76 15.49
N SER A 137 -27.53 -1.63 14.79
CA SER A 137 -28.66 -1.10 14.00
C SER A 137 -29.13 -2.10 12.93
N ARG A 138 -28.16 -2.74 12.22
CA ARG A 138 -28.49 -3.84 11.27
C ARG A 138 -29.14 -5.04 11.95
N ARG A 139 -28.67 -5.41 13.15
CA ARG A 139 -29.23 -6.53 13.92
C ARG A 139 -30.66 -6.21 14.40
N GLN A 140 -30.90 -5.00 14.86
CA GLN A 140 -32.24 -4.53 15.24
C GLN A 140 -33.17 -4.53 14.03
N ALA A 141 -32.77 -3.98 12.89
CA ALA A 141 -33.57 -4.00 11.66
C ALA A 141 -33.93 -5.42 11.18
N ARG A 142 -33.10 -6.45 11.51
CA ARG A 142 -33.40 -7.87 11.19
C ARG A 142 -34.34 -8.55 12.17
N ARG A 143 -34.53 -8.01 13.37
CA ARG A 143 -35.44 -8.58 14.38
C ARG A 143 -36.93 -8.38 14.05
N PHE A 144 -37.25 -7.39 13.21
CA PHE A 144 -38.59 -7.15 12.72
C PHE A 144 -39.04 -8.31 11.81
N ARG A 145 -39.81 -9.25 12.34
CA ARG A 145 -40.32 -10.44 11.63
C ARG A 145 -41.84 -10.48 11.58
N ARG A 146 -42.37 -10.57 10.36
CA ARG A 146 -43.63 -11.16 9.91
C ARG A 146 -44.99 -10.45 10.05
N GLN A 147 -45.17 -9.39 10.78
CA GLN A 147 -46.38 -8.54 10.66
C GLN A 147 -45.91 -7.07 10.73
N PHE A 148 -45.92 -6.40 9.59
CA PHE A 148 -45.42 -5.01 9.52
C PHE A 148 -46.60 -4.05 9.33
N GLY A 149 -46.88 -3.20 10.33
CA GLY A 149 -47.60 -1.95 10.17
C GLY A 149 -46.77 -0.92 9.37
N SER A 150 -47.36 0.22 9.02
CA SER A 150 -46.69 1.31 8.30
C SER A 150 -45.57 1.94 9.14
N GLU A 151 -45.76 2.06 10.44
CA GLU A 151 -44.77 2.62 11.37
C GLU A 151 -43.53 1.76 11.50
N GLU A 152 -43.68 0.44 11.63
CA GLU A 152 -42.55 -0.49 11.75
C GLU A 152 -41.71 -0.58 10.47
N ARG A 153 -42.34 -0.38 9.30
CA ARG A 153 -41.60 -0.29 8.02
C ARG A 153 -40.75 0.98 7.97
N SER A 154 -41.25 2.08 8.50
CA SER A 154 -40.55 3.37 8.58
C SER A 154 -39.37 3.25 9.53
N GLU A 155 -39.55 2.68 10.71
CA GLU A 155 -38.48 2.48 11.71
C GLU A 155 -37.39 1.56 11.19
N ARG A 156 -37.74 0.46 10.54
CA ARG A 156 -36.76 -0.42 9.89
C ARG A 156 -35.97 0.29 8.81
N ARG A 157 -36.59 1.16 8.02
CA ARG A 157 -35.94 1.94 6.98
C ARG A 157 -34.93 2.91 7.59
N GLN A 158 -35.29 3.59 8.66
CA GLN A 158 -34.41 4.49 9.39
C GLN A 158 -33.19 3.78 9.96
N LEU A 159 -33.37 2.60 10.59
CA LEU A 159 -32.26 1.80 11.13
C LEU A 159 -31.29 1.31 10.02
N LEU A 160 -31.79 0.98 8.85
CA LEU A 160 -30.94 0.59 7.72
C LEU A 160 -30.22 1.77 7.09
N GLU A 161 -30.85 2.92 7.03
CA GLU A 161 -30.24 4.18 6.56
C GLU A 161 -29.14 4.65 7.52
N GLU A 162 -29.41 4.65 8.82
CA GLU A 162 -28.42 4.96 9.86
C GLU A 162 -27.22 4.00 9.80
N ALA A 163 -27.48 2.70 9.69
CA ALA A 163 -26.40 1.71 9.55
C ALA A 163 -25.58 1.88 8.26
N SER A 164 -26.20 2.40 7.20
CA SER A 164 -25.52 2.70 5.93
C SER A 164 -24.65 3.95 6.04
N GLN A 165 -25.17 5.00 6.68
CA GLN A 165 -24.43 6.23 6.94
C GLN A 165 -23.21 5.98 7.85
N LEU A 166 -23.41 5.20 8.93
CA LEU A 166 -22.32 4.82 9.83
C LEU A 166 -21.24 3.93 9.15
N ALA A 167 -21.61 3.19 8.11
CA ALA A 167 -20.66 2.34 7.38
C ALA A 167 -19.89 3.07 6.27
N ALA A 168 -20.30 4.30 5.93
CA ALA A 168 -19.65 5.15 4.93
C ALA A 168 -18.50 6.00 5.53
N TRP A 169 -18.34 5.96 6.86
CA TRP A 169 -17.20 6.50 7.61
C TRP A 169 -16.12 5.41 7.73
#